data_b200b1908aa90b00e342b1569c61fd2f
#
_entry.id   b200b1908aa90b00e342b1569c61fd2f
#
_cell.length_a   1.000
_cell.length_b   1.000
_cell.length_c   1.000
_cell.angle_alpha   90.00
_cell.angle_beta   90.00
_cell.angle_gamma   90.00
#
_symmetry.space_group_name_H-M   'P 1'
#
loop_
_entity.id
_entity.type
_entity.pdbx_description
1 polymer ?
#
loop_
_entity_poly.entity_id
_entity_poly.type
_entity_poly.pdbx_seq_one_letter_code
_entity_poly.pdbx_strand_id
1 'polypeptide(L)'
;MADTTTTIATLKEGIRQFAELRHWGPYHTPKNLVMALASEVGELCTEFRWLTPEQAQSAVHDPQKREAIADELADVANIVLLLSVHTGIDLSEAIAAKMQKNARKYPVPESTSNPESPV
;
A
#
# COMPACT_ATOMS: atom_id res chain seq x y z
N MET A 1 12.13 -13.99 -1.99
CA MET A 1 11.49 -12.84 -2.66
C MET A 1 11.80 -11.56 -1.91
N ALA A 2 12.40 -10.60 -2.56
CA ALA A 2 12.74 -9.33 -1.94
C ALA A 2 12.42 -8.19 -2.90
N ASP A 3 12.24 -6.97 -2.37
CA ASP A 3 11.87 -5.80 -3.18
C ASP A 3 12.85 -5.54 -4.33
N THR A 4 14.14 -5.84 -4.13
CA THR A 4 15.17 -5.65 -5.14
C THR A 4 15.14 -6.70 -6.26
N THR A 5 14.44 -7.81 -6.07
CA THR A 5 14.45 -8.95 -7.00
C THR A 5 13.07 -9.34 -7.50
N THR A 6 12.02 -8.74 -6.97
CA THR A 6 10.63 -9.10 -7.27
C THR A 6 9.95 -7.96 -8.01
N THR A 7 9.26 -8.27 -9.10
CA THR A 7 8.51 -7.27 -9.87
C THR A 7 7.06 -7.16 -9.37
N ILE A 8 6.45 -6.03 -9.63
CA ILE A 8 5.00 -5.83 -9.39
C ILE A 8 4.19 -6.88 -10.17
N ALA A 9 4.60 -7.19 -11.40
CA ALA A 9 3.93 -8.22 -12.20
C ALA A 9 3.93 -9.58 -11.50
N THR A 10 5.04 -9.97 -10.90
CA THR A 10 5.15 -11.22 -10.14
C THR A 10 4.21 -11.23 -8.94
N LEU A 11 4.14 -10.13 -8.21
CA LEU A 11 3.26 -10.01 -7.05
C LEU A 11 1.79 -10.04 -7.46
N LYS A 12 1.43 -9.35 -8.53
CA LYS A 12 0.06 -9.36 -9.08
C LYS A 12 -0.36 -10.77 -9.47
N GLU A 13 0.51 -11.49 -10.17
CA GLU A 13 0.22 -12.87 -10.58
C GLU A 13 0.05 -13.77 -9.37
N GLY A 14 0.89 -13.62 -8.35
CA GLY A 14 0.79 -14.39 -7.12
C GLY A 14 -0.54 -14.21 -6.40
N ILE A 15 -0.97 -12.97 -6.21
CA ILE A 15 -2.25 -12.69 -5.52
C ILE A 15 -3.45 -13.08 -6.39
N ARG A 16 -3.34 -12.91 -7.72
CA ARG A 16 -4.37 -13.34 -8.65
C ARG A 16 -4.62 -14.84 -8.55
N GLN A 17 -3.56 -15.64 -8.61
CA GLN A 17 -3.65 -17.10 -8.49
C GLN A 17 -4.19 -17.52 -7.12
N PHE A 18 -3.74 -16.88 -6.07
CA PHE A 18 -4.21 -17.15 -4.71
C PHE A 18 -5.74 -16.99 -4.61
N ALA A 19 -6.26 -15.89 -5.14
CA ALA A 19 -7.69 -15.60 -5.13
C ALA A 19 -8.48 -16.55 -6.05
N GLU A 20 -7.93 -16.86 -7.22
CA GLU A 20 -8.57 -17.75 -8.19
C GLU A 20 -8.72 -19.17 -7.66
N LEU A 21 -7.69 -19.72 -7.02
CA LEU A 21 -7.73 -21.05 -6.41
C LEU A 21 -8.79 -21.16 -5.30
N ARG A 22 -9.17 -20.06 -4.70
CA ARG A 22 -10.18 -19.99 -3.63
C ARG A 22 -11.55 -19.55 -4.13
N HIS A 23 -11.69 -19.39 -5.44
CA HIS A 23 -12.94 -18.97 -6.07
C HIS A 23 -13.47 -17.63 -5.54
N TRP A 24 -12.56 -16.68 -5.26
CA TRP A 24 -12.92 -15.37 -4.73
C TRP A 24 -13.30 -14.35 -5.80
N GLY A 25 -13.08 -14.68 -7.07
CA GLY A 25 -13.35 -13.78 -8.18
C GLY A 25 -14.71 -13.09 -8.15
N PRO A 26 -15.83 -13.82 -7.89
CA PRO A 26 -17.16 -13.18 -7.83
C PRO A 26 -17.29 -12.09 -6.75
N TYR A 27 -16.46 -12.13 -5.71
CA TYR A 27 -16.47 -11.15 -4.62
C TYR A 27 -15.53 -9.98 -4.87
N HIS A 28 -14.60 -10.10 -5.84
CA HIS A 28 -13.55 -9.12 -6.10
C HIS A 28 -13.95 -8.11 -7.17
N THR A 29 -15.14 -7.53 -7.05
CA THR A 29 -15.50 -6.37 -7.87
C THR A 29 -14.69 -5.16 -7.40
N PRO A 30 -14.40 -4.17 -8.27
CA PRO A 30 -13.65 -2.98 -7.86
C PRO A 30 -14.24 -2.27 -6.63
N LYS A 31 -15.57 -2.15 -6.55
CA LYS A 31 -16.22 -1.56 -5.39
C LYS A 31 -15.93 -2.35 -4.12
N ASN A 32 -16.08 -3.67 -4.16
CA ASN A 32 -15.84 -4.51 -3.00
C ASN A 32 -14.37 -4.45 -2.56
N LEU A 33 -13.45 -4.41 -3.52
CA LEU A 33 -12.03 -4.28 -3.22
C LEU A 33 -11.69 -2.93 -2.57
N VAL A 34 -12.32 -1.84 -3.01
CA VAL A 34 -12.12 -0.53 -2.38
C VAL A 34 -12.66 -0.52 -0.95
N MET A 35 -13.81 -1.14 -0.71
CA MET A 35 -14.35 -1.27 0.66
C MET A 35 -13.43 -2.12 1.54
N ALA A 36 -12.91 -3.23 1.00
CA ALA A 36 -11.94 -4.06 1.70
C ALA A 36 -10.64 -3.29 1.97
N LEU A 37 -10.18 -2.47 1.02
CA LEU A 37 -8.99 -1.63 1.20
C LEU A 37 -9.18 -0.67 2.38
N ALA A 38 -10.34 -0.02 2.47
CA ALA A 38 -10.63 0.88 3.59
C ALA A 38 -10.58 0.13 4.93
N SER A 39 -11.10 -1.09 4.97
CA SER A 39 -11.05 -1.95 6.16
C SER A 39 -9.60 -2.29 6.54
N GLU A 40 -8.78 -2.69 5.58
CA GLU A 40 -7.38 -3.05 5.84
C GLU A 40 -6.55 -1.83 6.25
N VAL A 41 -6.81 -0.67 5.68
CA VAL A 41 -6.19 0.59 6.12
C VAL A 41 -6.56 0.86 7.58
N GLY A 42 -7.82 0.62 7.96
CA GLY A 42 -8.26 0.71 9.35
C GLY A 42 -7.50 -0.23 10.28
N GLU A 43 -7.26 -1.48 9.85
CA GLU A 43 -6.45 -2.45 10.61
C GLU A 43 -5.01 -1.96 10.78
N LEU A 44 -4.42 -1.40 9.71
CA LEU A 44 -3.09 -0.81 9.80
C LEU A 44 -3.07 0.37 10.78
N CYS A 45 -4.07 1.23 10.74
CA CYS A 45 -4.22 2.34 11.69
C CYS A 45 -4.30 1.86 13.14
N THR A 46 -4.90 0.71 13.38
CA THR A 46 -5.03 0.12 14.72
C THR A 46 -3.67 -0.12 15.36
N GLU A 47 -2.64 -0.41 14.57
CA GLU A 47 -1.29 -0.64 15.07
C GLU A 47 -0.63 0.64 15.59
N PHE A 48 -1.11 1.82 15.21
CA PHE A 48 -0.45 3.11 15.50
C PHE A 48 -1.31 4.11 16.25
N ARG A 49 -2.63 4.04 16.14
CA ARG A 49 -3.54 5.15 16.53
C ARG A 49 -3.46 5.57 17.99
N TRP A 50 -3.01 4.69 18.89
CA TRP A 50 -2.89 4.99 20.31
C TRP A 50 -1.46 5.30 20.73
N LEU A 51 -0.52 5.37 19.78
CA LEU A 51 0.88 5.66 20.04
C LEU A 51 1.18 7.13 19.75
N THR A 52 2.07 7.71 20.54
CA THR A 52 2.69 8.98 20.16
C THR A 52 3.65 8.74 18.99
N PRO A 53 4.05 9.80 18.24
CA PRO A 53 5.05 9.65 17.18
C PRO A 53 6.33 8.97 17.66
N GLU A 54 6.81 9.31 18.86
CA GLU A 54 8.01 8.74 19.46
C GLU A 54 7.83 7.26 19.80
N GLN A 55 6.67 6.91 20.36
CA GLN A 55 6.34 5.50 20.64
C GLN A 55 6.24 4.67 19.37
N ALA A 56 5.66 5.24 18.30
CA ALA A 56 5.55 4.57 17.02
C ALA A 56 6.92 4.29 16.40
N GLN A 57 7.86 5.24 16.48
CA GLN A 57 9.22 5.04 15.99
C GLN A 57 9.94 3.91 16.74
N SER A 58 9.71 3.78 18.03
CA SER A 58 10.27 2.69 18.83
C SER A 58 9.59 1.36 18.55
N ALA A 59 8.25 1.38 18.38
CA ALA A 59 7.45 0.18 18.19
C ALA A 59 7.83 -0.61 16.93
N VAL A 60 8.25 0.08 15.86
CA VAL A 60 8.64 -0.60 14.63
C VAL A 60 9.90 -1.47 14.77
N HIS A 61 10.62 -1.34 15.86
CA HIS A 61 11.80 -2.16 16.19
C HIS A 61 11.47 -3.32 17.12
N ASP A 62 10.28 -3.33 17.72
CA ASP A 62 9.82 -4.48 18.52
C ASP A 62 9.41 -5.62 17.56
N PRO A 63 9.97 -6.83 17.71
CA PRO A 63 9.71 -7.91 16.73
C PRO A 63 8.24 -8.27 16.55
N GLN A 64 7.46 -8.34 17.63
CA GLN A 64 6.03 -8.67 17.56
C GLN A 64 5.24 -7.56 16.89
N LYS A 65 5.50 -6.31 17.25
CA LYS A 65 4.83 -5.14 16.65
C LYS A 65 5.20 -4.99 15.19
N ARG A 66 6.47 -5.20 14.87
CA ARG A 66 6.95 -5.16 13.49
C ARG A 66 6.26 -6.20 12.62
N GLU A 67 6.08 -7.43 13.11
CA GLU A 67 5.37 -8.49 12.40
C GLU A 67 3.91 -8.10 12.15
N ALA A 68 3.21 -7.58 13.16
CA ALA A 68 1.83 -7.13 13.02
C ALA A 68 1.70 -6.01 12.00
N ILE A 69 2.61 -5.04 12.03
CA ILE A 69 2.65 -3.94 11.04
C ILE A 69 2.89 -4.50 9.64
N ALA A 70 3.84 -5.42 9.50
CA ALA A 70 4.15 -6.04 8.21
C ALA A 70 2.95 -6.77 7.63
N ASP A 71 2.20 -7.51 8.46
CA ASP A 71 1.00 -8.23 8.02
C ASP A 71 -0.07 -7.26 7.49
N GLU A 72 -0.34 -6.19 8.23
CA GLU A 72 -1.36 -5.21 7.82
C GLU A 72 -0.91 -4.41 6.60
N LEU A 73 0.36 -4.06 6.52
CA LEU A 73 0.91 -3.40 5.34
C LEU A 73 0.80 -4.29 4.10
N ALA A 74 1.07 -5.59 4.26
CA ALA A 74 0.94 -6.57 3.18
C ALA A 74 -0.52 -6.72 2.74
N ASP A 75 -1.48 -6.74 3.68
CA ASP A 75 -2.89 -6.84 3.35
C ASP A 75 -3.36 -5.63 2.53
N VAL A 76 -2.94 -4.42 2.90
CA VAL A 76 -3.22 -3.20 2.12
C VAL A 76 -2.63 -3.32 0.72
N ALA A 77 -1.36 -3.71 0.61
CA ALA A 77 -0.69 -3.84 -0.69
C ALA A 77 -1.36 -4.91 -1.57
N ASN A 78 -1.75 -6.05 -1.00
CA ASN A 78 -2.43 -7.12 -1.73
C ASN A 78 -3.73 -6.65 -2.36
N ILE A 79 -4.51 -5.84 -1.65
CA ILE A 79 -5.77 -5.32 -2.21
C ILE A 79 -5.49 -4.28 -3.31
N VAL A 80 -4.48 -3.46 -3.16
CA VAL A 80 -4.05 -2.54 -4.22
C VAL A 80 -3.66 -3.31 -5.48
N LEU A 81 -2.91 -4.40 -5.32
CA LEU A 81 -2.53 -5.27 -6.45
C LEU A 81 -3.76 -5.91 -7.11
N LEU A 82 -4.71 -6.40 -6.31
CA LEU A 82 -5.96 -6.96 -6.85
C LEU A 82 -6.78 -5.91 -7.60
N LEU A 83 -6.86 -4.68 -7.10
CA LEU A 83 -7.50 -3.57 -7.79
C LEU A 83 -6.81 -3.31 -9.13
N SER A 84 -5.49 -3.30 -9.18
CA SER A 84 -4.73 -3.15 -10.41
C SER A 84 -5.09 -4.26 -11.41
N VAL A 85 -5.18 -5.52 -10.96
CA VAL A 85 -5.58 -6.65 -11.80
C VAL A 85 -6.99 -6.46 -12.34
N HIS A 86 -7.96 -6.16 -11.48
CA HIS A 86 -9.38 -6.10 -11.87
C HIS A 86 -9.77 -4.85 -12.64
N THR A 87 -9.01 -3.77 -12.54
CA THR A 87 -9.24 -2.55 -13.32
C THR A 87 -8.43 -2.50 -14.61
N GLY A 88 -7.44 -3.35 -14.76
CA GLY A 88 -6.52 -3.31 -15.90
C GLY A 88 -5.55 -2.14 -15.85
N ILE A 89 -5.43 -1.46 -14.71
CA ILE A 89 -4.49 -0.35 -14.54
C ILE A 89 -3.10 -0.91 -14.24
N ASP A 90 -2.11 -0.50 -15.03
CA ASP A 90 -0.71 -0.80 -14.76
C ASP A 90 -0.25 0.07 -13.59
N LEU A 91 0.06 -0.55 -12.46
CA LEU A 91 0.36 0.16 -11.23
C LEU A 91 1.67 0.95 -11.32
N SER A 92 2.69 0.37 -11.93
CA SER A 92 3.99 1.05 -12.09
C SER A 92 3.86 2.30 -12.95
N GLU A 93 3.14 2.21 -14.07
CA GLU A 93 2.86 3.37 -14.92
C GLU A 93 2.05 4.44 -14.19
N ALA A 94 1.02 4.01 -13.44
CA ALA A 94 0.18 4.93 -12.66
C ALA A 94 1.00 5.68 -11.61
N ILE A 95 1.87 4.97 -10.89
CA ILE A 95 2.76 5.57 -9.89
C ILE A 95 3.69 6.59 -10.54
N ALA A 96 4.35 6.21 -11.63
CA ALA A 96 5.29 7.10 -12.33
C ALA A 96 4.59 8.36 -12.85
N ALA A 97 3.41 8.21 -13.45
CA ALA A 97 2.62 9.33 -13.95
C ALA A 97 2.17 10.26 -12.81
N LYS A 98 1.75 9.67 -11.68
CA LYS A 98 1.32 10.46 -10.53
C LYS A 98 2.48 11.20 -9.88
N MET A 99 3.66 10.62 -9.83
CA MET A 99 4.86 11.30 -9.34
C MET A 99 5.18 12.56 -10.15
N GLN A 100 5.02 12.49 -11.47
CA GLN A 100 5.21 13.68 -12.33
C GLN A 100 4.17 14.76 -12.03
N LYS A 101 2.92 14.40 -11.84
CA LYS A 101 1.85 15.33 -11.46
C LYS A 101 2.15 15.97 -10.10
N ASN A 102 2.62 15.16 -9.14
CA ASN A 102 2.97 15.63 -7.81
C ASN A 102 4.18 16.56 -7.83
N ALA A 103 5.17 16.31 -8.68
CA ALA A 103 6.32 17.20 -8.84
C ALA A 103 5.91 18.59 -9.33
N ARG A 104 4.88 18.67 -10.17
CA ARG A 104 4.32 19.97 -10.61
C ARG A 104 3.51 20.65 -9.52
N LYS A 105 2.74 19.85 -8.74
CA LYS A 105 1.90 20.36 -7.64
C LYS A 105 2.73 20.82 -6.44
N TYR A 106 3.81 20.09 -6.16
CA TYR A 106 4.70 20.32 -5.01
C TYR A 106 6.12 20.52 -5.52
N PRO A 107 6.43 21.71 -6.13
CA PRO A 107 7.78 21.95 -6.65
C PRO A 107 8.81 21.95 -5.52
N VAL A 108 10.05 21.62 -5.88
CA VAL A 108 11.16 21.68 -4.92
C VAL A 108 11.26 23.10 -4.39
N PRO A 109 11.25 23.31 -3.06
CA PRO A 109 11.35 24.65 -2.50
C PRO A 109 12.74 25.23 -2.75
N GLU A 110 12.80 26.54 -3.02
CA GLU A 110 14.08 27.29 -3.16
C GLU A 110 14.87 27.28 -1.84
N SER A 111 14.14 27.21 -0.72
CA SER A 111 14.71 27.10 0.62
C SER A 111 14.29 25.79 1.25
N THR A 112 15.23 25.10 1.95
CA THR A 112 14.98 23.83 2.64
C THR A 112 14.31 24.00 4.00
N SER A 113 14.06 25.24 4.45
CA SER A 113 13.62 25.50 5.83
C SER A 113 12.16 25.11 6.11
N ASN A 114 11.26 25.13 5.11
CA ASN A 114 9.85 24.79 5.29
C ASN A 114 9.30 24.05 4.06
N PRO A 115 9.63 22.78 3.89
CA PRO A 115 9.00 22.00 2.83
C PRO A 115 7.52 21.79 3.13
N GLU A 116 6.66 21.92 2.11
CA GLU A 116 5.25 21.59 2.23
C GLU A 116 5.09 20.06 2.41
N SER A 117 4.19 19.67 3.29
CA SER A 117 3.86 18.26 3.46
C SER A 117 3.02 17.78 2.27
N PRO A 118 3.37 16.65 1.64
CA PRO A 118 2.59 16.08 0.55
C PRO A 118 1.34 15.35 1.02
N VAL A 119 1.20 15.15 2.32
CA VAL A 119 0.08 14.41 2.91
C VAL A 119 -0.48 15.11 4.12
#